data_213a456fee99e6df097c3b7b79add5ed
#
_entry.id   213a456fee99e6df097c3b7b79add5ed
#
_cell.length_a   1.000
_cell.length_b   1.000
_cell.length_c   1.000
_cell.angle_alpha   90.00
_cell.angle_beta   90.00
_cell.angle_gamma   90.00
#
_symmetry.space_group_name_H-M   'P 1'
#
loop_
_entity.id
_entity.type
_entity.pdbx_description
1 polymer ?
#
loop_
_entity_poly.entity_id
_entity_poly.type
_entity_poly.pdbx_seq_one_letter_code
_entity_poly.pdbx_strand_id
1 'polypeptide(L)'
;ELSGGEKRRVAIAGVIAMQPRVLILDEPTAGLDPQGRDRLLERIQTYQRDHHTTVLLVSHSMEDIARVAQKALVMNKGQIVMFDEIARVFSRAEELERIGLSVPAVTRICMRLREKGLYTGENAYTVEQAAAYLLPHLKRRDGHA
;
A
#
# COMPACT_ATOMS: atom_id res chain seq x y z
N GLU A 1 8.79 16.65 -26.49
CA GLU A 1 9.54 16.29 -25.25
C GLU A 1 8.66 15.41 -24.37
N LEU A 2 9.27 14.37 -23.74
CA LEU A 2 8.56 13.50 -22.82
C LEU A 2 8.21 14.25 -21.51
N SER A 3 7.00 14.05 -21.00
CA SER A 3 6.61 14.48 -19.65
C SER A 3 7.45 13.77 -18.57
N GLY A 4 7.47 14.31 -17.36
CA GLY A 4 8.21 13.70 -16.23
C GLY A 4 7.78 12.25 -15.96
N GLY A 5 6.47 11.96 -16.05
CA GLY A 5 5.93 10.61 -15.89
C GLY A 5 6.35 9.66 -17.01
N GLU A 6 6.43 10.15 -18.25
CA GLU A 6 6.91 9.33 -19.39
C GLU A 6 8.39 9.02 -19.28
N LYS A 7 9.23 10.00 -18.91
CA LYS A 7 10.66 9.79 -18.64
C LYS A 7 10.89 8.72 -17.58
N ARG A 8 10.11 8.75 -16.49
CA ARG A 8 10.19 7.76 -15.42
C ARG A 8 9.80 6.36 -15.89
N ARG A 9 8.69 6.23 -16.65
CA ARG A 9 8.28 4.93 -17.22
C ARG A 9 9.33 4.37 -18.17
N VAL A 10 9.97 5.21 -19.00
CA VAL A 10 11.06 4.79 -19.88
C VAL A 10 12.27 4.31 -19.08
N ALA A 11 12.66 5.02 -18.01
CA ALA A 11 13.75 4.61 -17.14
C ALA A 11 13.48 3.24 -16.48
N ILE A 12 12.28 3.04 -15.94
CA ILE A 12 11.88 1.74 -15.35
C ILE A 12 11.90 0.64 -16.41
N ALA A 13 11.37 0.90 -17.62
CA ALA A 13 11.39 -0.07 -18.72
C ALA A 13 12.82 -0.46 -19.12
N GLY A 14 13.75 0.50 -19.15
CA GLY A 14 15.16 0.24 -19.42
C GLY A 14 15.81 -0.69 -18.41
N VAL A 15 15.50 -0.50 -17.09
CA VAL A 15 16.02 -1.39 -16.05
C VAL A 15 15.39 -2.78 -16.12
N ILE A 16 14.07 -2.86 -16.37
CA ILE A 16 13.34 -4.13 -16.51
C ILE A 16 13.87 -4.94 -17.70
N ALA A 17 14.25 -4.27 -18.82
CA ALA A 17 14.81 -4.95 -19.99
C ALA A 17 16.09 -5.73 -19.72
N MET A 18 16.82 -5.39 -18.63
CA MET A 18 18.00 -6.13 -18.18
C MET A 18 17.66 -7.40 -17.38
N GLN A 19 16.37 -7.67 -17.13
CA GLN A 19 15.89 -8.81 -16.34
C GLN A 19 16.60 -9.00 -14.99
N PRO A 20 16.63 -7.98 -14.13
CA PRO A 20 17.35 -8.03 -12.87
C PRO A 20 16.71 -9.04 -11.91
N ARG A 21 17.50 -9.72 -11.10
CA ARG A 21 17.03 -10.58 -10.02
C ARG A 21 16.44 -9.78 -8.85
N VAL A 22 16.92 -8.56 -8.66
CA VAL A 22 16.44 -7.61 -7.65
C VAL A 22 16.19 -6.27 -8.33
N LEU A 23 14.99 -5.75 -8.21
CA LEU A 23 14.55 -4.47 -8.74
C LEU A 23 14.28 -3.53 -7.57
N ILE A 24 15.02 -2.41 -7.50
CA ILE A 24 14.82 -1.38 -6.47
C ILE A 24 14.18 -0.18 -7.13
N LEU A 25 13.04 0.25 -6.62
CA LEU A 25 12.26 1.37 -7.11
C LEU A 25 12.05 2.39 -5.99
N ASP A 26 12.62 3.57 -6.16
CA ASP A 26 12.47 4.68 -5.23
C ASP A 26 11.41 5.66 -5.76
N GLU A 27 10.31 5.80 -5.00
CA GLU A 27 9.16 6.66 -5.31
C GLU A 27 8.67 6.52 -6.77
N PRO A 28 8.42 5.31 -7.29
CA PRO A 28 8.16 5.11 -8.73
C PRO A 28 6.85 5.76 -9.18
N THR A 29 5.91 5.98 -8.29
CA THR A 29 4.59 6.56 -8.57
C THR A 29 4.52 8.08 -8.41
N ALA A 30 5.58 8.72 -7.90
CA ALA A 30 5.59 10.16 -7.67
C ALA A 30 5.38 10.96 -8.97
N GLY A 31 4.45 11.92 -8.93
CA GLY A 31 4.15 12.78 -10.09
C GLY A 31 3.30 12.12 -11.17
N LEU A 32 2.82 10.91 -10.96
CA LEU A 32 1.84 10.27 -11.85
C LEU A 32 0.41 10.65 -11.43
N ASP A 33 -0.48 10.74 -12.42
CA ASP A 33 -1.91 10.77 -12.20
C ASP A 33 -2.41 9.42 -11.61
N PRO A 34 -3.60 9.36 -11.01
CA PRO A 34 -4.10 8.14 -10.38
C PRO A 34 -4.11 6.92 -11.31
N GLN A 35 -4.53 7.09 -12.56
CA GLN A 35 -4.53 5.99 -13.53
C GLN A 35 -3.11 5.52 -13.90
N GLY A 36 -2.19 6.46 -14.09
CA GLY A 36 -0.79 6.15 -14.39
C GLY A 36 -0.10 5.41 -13.24
N ARG A 37 -0.42 5.82 -12.01
CA ARG A 37 0.02 5.17 -10.77
C ARG A 37 -0.47 3.71 -10.70
N ASP A 38 -1.76 3.50 -10.87
CA ASP A 38 -2.38 2.17 -10.82
C ASP A 38 -1.79 1.24 -11.88
N ARG A 39 -1.71 1.69 -13.12
CA ARG A 39 -1.11 0.93 -14.23
C ARG A 39 0.36 0.58 -13.97
N LEU A 40 1.14 1.48 -13.38
CA LEU A 40 2.54 1.21 -13.08
C LEU A 40 2.67 0.13 -12.01
N LEU A 41 1.92 0.24 -10.91
CA LEU A 41 1.95 -0.74 -9.83
C LEU A 41 1.50 -2.13 -10.29
N GLU A 42 0.45 -2.22 -11.10
CA GLU A 42 -0.01 -3.48 -11.70
C GLU A 42 1.07 -4.13 -12.59
N ARG A 43 1.76 -3.32 -13.41
CA ARG A 43 2.85 -3.81 -14.25
C ARG A 43 4.04 -4.31 -13.43
N ILE A 44 4.40 -3.61 -12.34
CA ILE A 44 5.46 -4.05 -11.43
C ILE A 44 5.09 -5.39 -10.78
N GLN A 45 3.85 -5.55 -10.31
CA GLN A 45 3.37 -6.81 -9.73
C GLN A 45 3.36 -7.95 -10.76
N THR A 46 2.90 -7.67 -11.98
CA THR A 46 2.91 -8.67 -13.07
C THR A 46 4.33 -9.10 -13.39
N TYR A 47 5.25 -8.15 -13.56
CA TYR A 47 6.65 -8.44 -13.80
C TYR A 47 7.28 -9.27 -12.67
N GLN A 48 7.00 -8.90 -11.43
CA GLN A 48 7.49 -9.64 -10.25
C GLN A 48 7.01 -11.10 -10.26
N ARG A 49 5.75 -11.35 -10.59
CA ARG A 49 5.20 -12.72 -10.67
C ARG A 49 5.79 -13.52 -11.83
N ASP A 50 5.86 -12.92 -13.01
CA ASP A 50 6.25 -13.60 -14.25
C ASP A 50 7.74 -13.96 -14.27
N HIS A 51 8.58 -13.12 -13.63
CA HIS A 51 10.05 -13.28 -13.62
C HIS A 51 10.61 -13.71 -12.27
N HIS A 52 9.76 -13.92 -11.24
CA HIS A 52 10.19 -14.23 -9.86
C HIS A 52 11.24 -13.24 -9.33
N THR A 53 11.15 -11.98 -9.75
CA THR A 53 12.05 -10.90 -9.36
C THR A 53 11.73 -10.44 -7.93
N THR A 54 12.75 -10.22 -7.11
CA THR A 54 12.56 -9.54 -5.82
C THR A 54 12.40 -8.04 -6.09
N VAL A 55 11.28 -7.46 -5.68
CA VAL A 55 11.04 -6.02 -5.82
C VAL A 55 11.13 -5.35 -4.45
N LEU A 56 12.01 -4.35 -4.34
CA LEU A 56 12.10 -3.44 -3.21
C LEU A 56 11.49 -2.10 -3.63
N LEU A 57 10.34 -1.77 -3.04
CA LEU A 57 9.63 -0.52 -3.31
C LEU A 57 9.84 0.43 -2.13
N VAL A 58 10.42 1.60 -2.38
CA VAL A 58 10.49 2.69 -1.41
C VAL A 58 9.39 3.69 -1.76
N SER A 59 8.51 3.97 -0.81
CA SER A 59 7.42 4.93 -0.98
C SER A 59 6.96 5.50 0.35
N HIS A 60 6.50 6.75 0.32
CA HIS A 60 5.77 7.40 1.41
C HIS A 60 4.24 7.24 1.28
N SER A 61 3.77 6.63 0.19
CA SER A 61 2.35 6.33 -0.01
C SER A 61 1.98 5.02 0.67
N MET A 62 1.29 5.11 1.78
CA MET A 62 0.81 3.94 2.52
C MET A 62 -0.19 3.12 1.71
N GLU A 63 -0.98 3.78 0.85
CA GLU A 63 -1.91 3.11 -0.07
C GLU A 63 -1.19 2.24 -1.10
N ASP A 64 -0.07 2.74 -1.67
CA ASP A 64 0.72 1.95 -2.62
C ASP A 64 1.33 0.73 -1.95
N ILE A 65 1.96 0.94 -0.78
CA ILE A 65 2.56 -0.13 0.01
C ILE A 65 1.50 -1.17 0.39
N ALA A 66 0.34 -0.73 0.89
CA ALA A 66 -0.76 -1.62 1.27
C ALA A 66 -1.29 -2.48 0.12
N ARG A 67 -1.27 -1.94 -1.10
CA ARG A 67 -1.80 -2.58 -2.30
C ARG A 67 -0.85 -3.62 -2.90
N VAL A 68 0.47 -3.36 -2.88
CA VAL A 68 1.42 -4.16 -3.67
C VAL A 68 2.43 -4.93 -2.84
N ALA A 69 2.70 -4.51 -1.60
CA ALA A 69 3.73 -5.13 -0.78
C ALA A 69 3.21 -6.38 -0.06
N GLN A 70 4.04 -7.40 0.04
CA GLN A 70 3.81 -8.58 0.88
C GLN A 70 4.35 -8.33 2.30
N LYS A 71 5.50 -7.67 2.39
CA LYS A 71 6.15 -7.29 3.65
C LYS A 71 6.52 -5.82 3.62
N ALA A 72 6.54 -5.18 4.76
CA ALA A 72 7.01 -3.81 4.90
C ALA A 72 8.14 -3.72 5.92
N LEU A 73 9.18 -2.98 5.55
CA LEU A 73 10.25 -2.57 6.41
C LEU A 73 10.05 -1.09 6.74
N VAL A 74 9.83 -0.80 8.01
CA VAL A 74 9.62 0.56 8.50
C VAL A 74 10.89 1.07 9.13
N MET A 75 11.34 2.24 8.70
CA MET A 75 12.53 2.91 9.23
C MET A 75 12.16 4.21 9.94
N ASN A 76 12.83 4.48 11.05
CA ASN A 76 12.74 5.75 11.75
C ASN A 76 14.14 6.16 12.22
N LYS A 77 14.56 7.39 11.90
CA LYS A 77 15.88 7.94 12.25
C LYS A 77 17.06 7.01 11.90
N GLY A 78 16.98 6.38 10.71
CA GLY A 78 18.04 5.47 10.23
C GLY A 78 18.04 4.07 10.85
N GLN A 79 17.07 3.74 11.71
CA GLN A 79 16.93 2.43 12.34
C GLN A 79 15.70 1.70 11.85
N ILE A 80 15.79 0.37 11.73
CA ILE A 80 14.64 -0.48 11.44
C ILE A 80 13.80 -0.61 12.71
N VAL A 81 12.55 -0.16 12.65
CA VAL A 81 11.61 -0.25 13.78
C VAL A 81 10.60 -1.39 13.63
N MET A 82 10.30 -1.77 12.38
CA MET A 82 9.42 -2.92 12.08
C MET A 82 9.90 -3.58 10.78
N PHE A 83 9.79 -4.90 10.73
CA PHE A 83 9.90 -5.67 9.49
C PHE A 83 9.00 -6.91 9.60
N ASP A 84 7.85 -6.87 8.94
CA ASP A 84 6.86 -7.95 9.03
C ASP A 84 5.97 -7.97 7.78
N GLU A 85 5.04 -8.91 7.75
CA GLU A 85 3.96 -8.94 6.77
C GLU A 85 3.14 -7.65 6.84
N ILE A 86 2.64 -7.20 5.68
CA ILE A 86 1.95 -5.92 5.56
C ILE A 86 0.75 -5.79 6.51
N ALA A 87 -0.01 -6.88 6.69
CA ALA A 87 -1.15 -6.92 7.61
C ALA A 87 -0.72 -6.66 9.07
N ARG A 88 0.40 -7.26 9.51
CA ARG A 88 0.93 -7.07 10.86
C ARG A 88 1.49 -5.68 11.08
N VAL A 89 2.13 -5.11 10.06
CA VAL A 89 2.64 -3.72 10.14
C VAL A 89 1.48 -2.75 10.31
N PHE A 90 0.41 -2.86 9.49
CA PHE A 90 -0.75 -1.96 9.61
C PHE A 90 -1.68 -2.26 10.78
N SER A 91 -1.62 -3.45 11.39
CA SER A 91 -2.31 -3.69 12.67
C SER A 91 -1.72 -2.86 13.82
N ARG A 92 -0.46 -2.40 13.70
CA ARG A 92 0.23 -1.52 14.65
C ARG A 92 0.10 -0.04 14.27
N ALA A 93 -1.08 0.37 13.81
CA ALA A 93 -1.34 1.72 13.29
C ALA A 93 -0.96 2.84 14.27
N GLU A 94 -1.26 2.68 15.57
CA GLU A 94 -0.90 3.66 16.59
C GLU A 94 0.61 3.85 16.76
N GLU A 95 1.40 2.78 16.57
CA GLU A 95 2.86 2.87 16.63
C GLU A 95 3.41 3.60 15.40
N LEU A 96 2.84 3.33 14.21
CA LEU A 96 3.19 4.04 12.99
C LEU A 96 2.91 5.54 13.13
N GLU A 97 1.73 5.91 13.64
CA GLU A 97 1.37 7.31 13.87
C GLU A 97 2.29 7.99 14.89
N ARG A 98 2.68 7.31 15.96
CA ARG A 98 3.63 7.85 16.96
C ARG A 98 5.00 8.20 16.38
N ILE A 99 5.45 7.49 15.35
CA ILE A 99 6.72 7.78 14.66
C ILE A 99 6.54 8.71 13.45
N GLY A 100 5.33 9.29 13.28
CA GLY A 100 5.03 10.27 12.23
C GLY A 100 4.68 9.66 10.87
N LEU A 101 4.42 8.35 10.80
CA LEU A 101 3.94 7.71 9.59
C LEU A 101 2.41 7.68 9.58
N SER A 102 1.82 7.87 8.41
CA SER A 102 0.39 7.67 8.24
C SER A 102 0.05 6.20 8.05
N VAL A 103 -1.22 5.86 8.18
CA VAL A 103 -1.76 4.57 7.75
C VAL A 103 -2.76 4.79 6.62
N PRO A 104 -3.11 3.76 5.84
CA PRO A 104 -4.13 3.89 4.80
C PRO A 104 -5.42 4.50 5.34
N ALA A 105 -6.10 5.32 4.52
CA ALA A 105 -7.32 6.02 4.93
C ALA A 105 -8.40 5.07 5.44
N VAL A 106 -8.54 3.89 4.82
CA VAL A 106 -9.48 2.85 5.24
C VAL A 106 -9.14 2.26 6.62
N THR A 107 -7.87 2.14 6.95
CA THR A 107 -7.42 1.70 8.28
C THR A 107 -7.88 2.68 9.36
N ARG A 108 -7.71 3.99 9.12
CA ARG A 108 -8.20 5.04 10.03
C ARG A 108 -9.71 5.02 10.20
N ILE A 109 -10.45 4.73 9.14
CA ILE A 109 -11.92 4.58 9.21
C ILE A 109 -12.27 3.41 10.14
N CYS A 110 -11.66 2.24 9.97
CA CYS A 110 -11.90 1.08 10.83
C CYS A 110 -11.57 1.38 12.30
N MET A 111 -10.44 2.04 12.57
CA MET A 111 -10.05 2.45 13.94
C MET A 111 -11.10 3.38 14.55
N ARG A 112 -11.53 4.43 13.85
CA ARG A 112 -12.56 5.37 14.33
C ARG A 112 -13.92 4.72 14.57
N LEU A 113 -14.32 3.78 13.70
CA LEU A 113 -15.56 3.02 13.90
C LEU A 113 -15.47 2.14 15.14
N ARG A 114 -14.31 1.56 15.41
CA ARG A 114 -14.06 0.75 16.60
C ARG A 114 -14.11 1.59 17.87
N GLU A 115 -13.45 2.76 17.91
CA GLU A 115 -13.50 3.71 19.03
C GLU A 115 -14.94 4.13 19.37
N LYS A 116 -15.81 4.24 18.35
CA LYS A 116 -17.24 4.55 18.54
C LYS A 116 -18.12 3.33 18.86
N GLY A 117 -17.55 2.14 19.01
CA GLY A 117 -18.30 0.90 19.23
C GLY A 117 -19.18 0.47 18.03
N LEU A 118 -18.94 1.02 16.84
CA LEU A 118 -19.73 0.74 15.63
C LEU A 118 -19.20 -0.44 14.82
N TYR A 119 -17.99 -0.89 15.12
CA TYR A 119 -17.28 -1.97 14.44
C TYR A 119 -16.36 -2.67 15.41
N THR A 120 -16.31 -4.00 15.39
CA THR A 120 -15.49 -4.83 16.28
C THR A 120 -14.49 -5.73 15.52
N GLY A 121 -14.48 -5.65 14.18
CA GLY A 121 -13.63 -6.48 13.34
C GLY A 121 -12.19 -5.96 13.21
N GLU A 122 -11.43 -6.59 12.34
CA GLU A 122 -10.04 -6.26 12.06
C GLU A 122 -9.90 -4.95 11.27
N ASN A 123 -8.70 -4.36 11.29
CA ASN A 123 -8.39 -3.22 10.44
C ASN A 123 -8.25 -3.67 8.98
N ALA A 124 -8.94 -3.00 8.08
CA ALA A 124 -8.67 -3.08 6.66
C ALA A 124 -7.52 -2.14 6.29
N TYR A 125 -6.73 -2.49 5.30
CA TYR A 125 -5.67 -1.65 4.75
C TYR A 125 -5.81 -1.43 3.24
N THR A 126 -6.77 -2.09 2.58
CA THR A 126 -7.20 -1.77 1.21
C THR A 126 -8.70 -1.47 1.16
N VAL A 127 -9.14 -0.79 0.11
CA VAL A 127 -10.55 -0.44 -0.09
C VAL A 127 -11.41 -1.69 -0.22
N GLU A 128 -10.94 -2.70 -0.93
CA GLU A 128 -11.62 -3.98 -1.15
C GLU A 128 -11.84 -4.71 0.18
N GLN A 129 -10.81 -4.74 1.04
CA GLN A 129 -10.93 -5.31 2.38
C GLN A 129 -11.92 -4.52 3.23
N ALA A 130 -11.85 -3.20 3.22
CA ALA A 130 -12.79 -2.35 3.95
C ALA A 130 -14.22 -2.59 3.50
N ALA A 131 -14.47 -2.68 2.19
CA ALA A 131 -15.79 -3.02 1.65
C ALA A 131 -16.26 -4.40 2.13
N ALA A 132 -15.39 -5.41 2.05
CA ALA A 132 -15.73 -6.77 2.49
C ALA A 132 -16.06 -6.84 3.99
N TYR A 133 -15.35 -6.08 4.83
CA TYR A 133 -15.54 -6.12 6.28
C TYR A 133 -16.71 -5.24 6.74
N LEU A 134 -16.91 -4.06 6.15
CA LEU A 134 -17.88 -3.09 6.65
C LEU A 134 -19.28 -3.27 6.04
N LEU A 135 -19.42 -3.66 4.76
CA LEU A 135 -20.73 -3.81 4.13
C LEU A 135 -21.68 -4.77 4.86
N PRO A 136 -21.24 -5.94 5.39
CA PRO A 136 -22.12 -6.82 6.14
C PRO A 136 -22.67 -6.18 7.43
N HIS A 137 -21.91 -5.26 8.04
CA HIS A 137 -22.32 -4.57 9.27
C HIS A 137 -23.30 -3.42 8.97
N LEU A 138 -23.17 -2.76 7.83
CA LEU A 138 -24.08 -1.69 7.41
C LEU A 138 -25.46 -2.25 7.04
N LYS A 139 -25.52 -3.35 6.27
CA LYS A 139 -26.79 -4.00 5.86
C LYS A 139 -27.61 -4.54 7.03
N ARG A 140 -26.99 -4.89 8.16
CA ARG A 140 -27.71 -5.37 9.35
C ARG A 140 -28.47 -4.26 10.09
N ARG A 141 -28.07 -3.00 9.90
CA ARG A 141 -28.74 -1.84 10.56
C ARG A 141 -30.00 -1.38 9.84
N ASP A 142 -30.09 -1.57 8.51
CA ASP A 142 -31.25 -1.18 7.72
C ASP A 142 -32.41 -2.20 7.79
N GLY A 143 -32.19 -3.36 8.43
CA GLY A 143 -33.20 -4.42 8.62
C GLY A 143 -34.02 -4.33 9.91
N HIS A 144 -33.89 -3.26 10.68
CA HIS A 144 -34.60 -3.02 11.95
C HIS A 144 -35.22 -1.61 12.00
N ALA A 145 -35.86 -1.19 10.91
CA ALA A 145 -36.74 -0.01 10.88
C ALA A 145 -38.15 -0.43 10.48
#